data_c90ad665966b07381eb7714c5784565d
#
_entry.id   c90ad665966b07381eb7714c5784565d
#
_cell.length_a   1.000
_cell.length_b   1.000
_cell.length_c   1.000
_cell.angle_alpha   90.00
_cell.angle_beta   90.00
_cell.angle_gamma   90.00
#
_symmetry.space_group_name_H-M   'P 1'
#
loop_
_entity.id
_entity.type
_entity.pdbx_description
1 polymer ?
#
loop_
_entity_poly.entity_id
_entity_poly.type
_entity_poly.pdbx_seq_one_letter_code
_entity_poly.pdbx_strand_id
1 'polypeptide(L)'
;MKTLIVIGGGPAGMTAALEVAALGAAVTLINAEPIGGRATWHSLVPSKVYLTAADALEAAQHFPALGLAGASPMPDLPVLRARIAAQAQTWSQYQQEQLHTRGVNLVFGKAQFLDSHHLQG
;
A
#
# COMPACT_ATOMS: atom_id res chain seq x y z
N MET A 1 8.39 14.04 26.90
CA MET A 1 8.07 13.71 25.49
C MET A 1 6.85 12.79 25.48
N LYS A 2 5.88 13.09 24.64
CA LYS A 2 4.69 12.20 24.51
C LYS A 2 5.06 11.00 23.66
N THR A 3 4.55 9.83 24.03
CA THR A 3 4.73 8.56 23.31
C THR A 3 3.41 8.08 22.78
N LEU A 4 3.38 7.62 21.54
CA LEU A 4 2.20 7.04 20.91
C LEU A 4 2.54 5.68 20.30
N ILE A 5 1.67 4.70 20.48
CA ILE A 5 1.73 3.44 19.75
C ILE A 5 0.55 3.41 18.78
N VAL A 6 0.85 3.13 17.52
CA VAL A 6 -0.13 2.94 16.45
C VAL A 6 -0.15 1.46 16.08
N ILE A 7 -1.32 0.85 16.07
CA ILE A 7 -1.51 -0.54 15.67
C ILE A 7 -2.16 -0.56 14.29
N GLY A 8 -1.44 -1.10 13.33
CA GLY A 8 -1.88 -1.21 11.94
C GLY A 8 -1.24 -0.21 11.00
N GLY A 9 -0.58 -0.70 9.96
CA GLY A 9 0.16 0.07 8.93
C GLY A 9 -0.62 0.29 7.64
N GLY A 10 -1.95 0.35 7.71
CA GLY A 10 -2.80 0.80 6.62
C GLY A 10 -2.86 2.33 6.53
N PRO A 11 -3.67 2.90 5.60
CA PRO A 11 -3.71 4.35 5.37
C PRO A 11 -3.99 5.18 6.63
N ALA A 12 -4.90 4.75 7.47
CA ALA A 12 -5.24 5.46 8.71
C ALA A 12 -4.07 5.47 9.71
N GLY A 13 -3.46 4.30 9.96
CA GLY A 13 -2.33 4.17 10.87
C GLY A 13 -1.10 4.92 10.37
N MET A 14 -0.82 4.86 9.08
CA MET A 14 0.24 5.62 8.43
C MET A 14 0.06 7.12 8.64
N THR A 15 -1.12 7.64 8.35
CA THR A 15 -1.43 9.07 8.53
C THR A 15 -1.28 9.48 9.99
N ALA A 16 -1.86 8.71 10.91
CA ALA A 16 -1.75 8.99 12.34
C ALA A 16 -0.29 9.01 12.83
N ALA A 17 0.50 8.01 12.42
CA ALA A 17 1.91 7.92 12.81
C ALA A 17 2.74 9.11 12.30
N LEU A 18 2.58 9.47 11.03
CA LEU A 18 3.33 10.55 10.40
C LEU A 18 2.95 11.92 10.97
N GLU A 19 1.67 12.19 11.15
CA GLU A 19 1.19 13.46 11.72
C GLU A 19 1.64 13.65 13.16
N VAL A 20 1.52 12.63 13.99
CA VAL A 20 1.93 12.73 15.40
C VAL A 20 3.45 12.81 15.57
N ALA A 21 4.21 12.12 14.71
CA ALA A 21 5.66 12.28 14.66
C ALA A 21 6.08 13.69 14.25
N ALA A 22 5.38 14.30 13.30
CA ALA A 22 5.61 15.68 12.89
C ALA A 22 5.36 16.70 14.01
N LEU A 23 4.52 16.36 14.98
CA LEU A 23 4.27 17.15 16.19
C LEU A 23 5.32 16.91 17.31
N GLY A 24 6.35 16.13 17.04
CA GLY A 24 7.46 15.89 17.97
C GLY A 24 7.23 14.79 19.00
N ALA A 25 6.22 13.93 18.83
CA ALA A 25 6.04 12.77 19.70
C ALA A 25 6.93 11.60 19.27
N ALA A 26 7.29 10.73 20.22
CA ALA A 26 7.89 9.44 19.91
C ALA A 26 6.79 8.47 19.48
N VAL A 27 6.87 7.99 18.25
CA VAL A 27 5.85 7.11 17.67
C VAL A 27 6.43 5.74 17.36
N THR A 28 5.72 4.69 17.80
CA THR A 28 5.95 3.31 17.37
C THR A 28 4.73 2.82 16.61
N LEU A 29 4.95 2.32 15.39
CA LEU A 29 3.92 1.67 14.60
C LEU A 29 4.15 0.17 14.58
N ILE A 30 3.16 -0.60 15.04
CA ILE A 30 3.20 -2.06 15.06
C ILE A 30 2.30 -2.58 13.96
N ASN A 31 2.83 -3.42 13.08
CA ASN A 31 2.08 -4.03 11.99
C ASN A 31 2.42 -5.51 11.79
N ALA A 32 1.39 -6.35 11.68
CA ALA A 32 1.56 -7.80 11.53
C ALA A 32 1.94 -8.21 10.11
N GLU A 33 1.65 -7.37 9.13
CA GLU A 33 1.83 -7.64 7.70
C GLU A 33 2.71 -6.55 7.06
N PRO A 34 3.07 -6.65 5.77
CA PRO A 34 3.76 -5.57 5.08
C PRO A 34 2.99 -4.24 5.15
N ILE A 35 3.72 -3.12 5.26
CA ILE A 35 3.13 -1.78 5.31
C ILE A 35 2.27 -1.52 4.07
N GLY A 36 1.17 -0.79 4.26
CA GLY A 36 0.22 -0.42 3.21
C GLY A 36 -1.18 -0.95 3.46
N GLY A 37 -1.30 -1.98 4.28
CA GLY A 37 -2.58 -2.57 4.67
C GLY A 37 -3.39 -3.09 3.48
N ARG A 38 -4.68 -3.29 3.71
CA ARG A 38 -5.59 -3.81 2.69
C ARG A 38 -5.64 -2.95 1.42
N ALA A 39 -5.52 -1.64 1.55
CA ALA A 39 -5.54 -0.73 0.40
C ALA A 39 -4.43 -1.03 -0.61
N THR A 40 -3.22 -1.26 -0.14
CA THR A 40 -2.07 -1.58 -0.99
C THR A 40 -2.13 -3.01 -1.53
N TRP A 41 -2.43 -3.98 -0.68
CA TRP A 41 -2.21 -5.38 -1.00
C TRP A 41 -3.44 -6.10 -1.54
N HIS A 42 -4.66 -5.64 -1.22
CA HIS A 42 -5.88 -6.42 -1.49
C HIS A 42 -7.00 -5.64 -2.18
N SER A 43 -6.91 -4.32 -2.34
CA SER A 43 -8.01 -3.56 -2.92
C SER A 43 -7.59 -2.47 -3.90
N LEU A 44 -7.11 -1.31 -3.43
CA LEU A 44 -6.92 -0.13 -4.30
C LEU A 44 -5.84 -0.33 -5.36
N VAL A 45 -4.65 -0.79 -4.99
CA VAL A 45 -3.56 -1.00 -5.95
C VAL A 45 -3.92 -2.10 -6.95
N PRO A 46 -4.39 -3.30 -6.55
CA PRO A 46 -4.83 -4.31 -7.49
C PRO A 46 -5.90 -3.83 -8.46
N SER A 47 -6.95 -3.16 -7.97
CA SER A 47 -8.03 -2.69 -8.84
C SER A 47 -7.57 -1.67 -9.87
N LYS A 48 -6.68 -0.75 -9.51
CA LYS A 48 -6.13 0.25 -10.44
C LYS A 48 -5.27 -0.38 -11.53
N VAL A 49 -4.50 -1.41 -11.22
CA VAL A 49 -3.71 -2.14 -12.23
C VAL A 49 -4.64 -2.82 -13.23
N TYR A 50 -5.71 -3.47 -12.76
CA TYR A 50 -6.69 -4.10 -13.65
C TYR A 50 -7.46 -3.08 -14.48
N LEU A 51 -7.90 -1.98 -13.88
CA LEU A 51 -8.62 -0.92 -14.62
C LEU A 51 -7.75 -0.29 -15.71
N THR A 52 -6.49 -0.01 -15.44
CA THR A 52 -5.58 0.53 -16.45
C THR A 52 -5.43 -0.41 -17.66
N ALA A 53 -5.33 -1.71 -17.41
CA ALA A 53 -5.27 -2.71 -18.48
C ALA A 53 -6.60 -2.83 -19.24
N ALA A 54 -7.74 -2.76 -18.53
CA ALA A 54 -9.07 -2.80 -19.14
C ALA A 54 -9.32 -1.58 -20.04
N ASP A 55 -8.96 -0.38 -19.58
CA ASP A 55 -9.07 0.85 -20.38
C ASP A 55 -8.23 0.78 -21.66
N ALA A 56 -7.02 0.21 -21.58
CA ALA A 56 -6.18 0.02 -22.76
C ALA A 56 -6.77 -1.00 -23.75
N LEU A 57 -7.38 -2.08 -23.25
CA LEU A 57 -8.08 -3.05 -24.09
C LEU A 57 -9.31 -2.46 -24.76
N GLU A 58 -10.08 -1.65 -24.03
CA GLU A 58 -11.23 -0.93 -24.59
C GLU A 58 -10.78 0.05 -25.69
N ALA A 59 -9.75 0.85 -25.44
CA ALA A 59 -9.18 1.76 -26.42
C ALA A 59 -8.73 1.02 -27.69
N ALA A 60 -8.13 -0.15 -27.57
CA ALA A 60 -7.68 -0.94 -28.69
C ALA A 60 -8.82 -1.44 -29.59
N GLN A 61 -10.03 -1.63 -29.07
CA GLN A 61 -11.22 -1.98 -29.87
C GLN A 61 -11.60 -0.89 -30.86
N HIS A 62 -11.23 0.36 -30.61
CA HIS A 62 -11.51 1.50 -31.47
C HIS A 62 -10.39 1.80 -32.49
N PHE A 63 -9.30 1.06 -32.46
CA PHE A 63 -8.15 1.27 -33.37
C PHE A 63 -8.52 1.23 -34.86
N PRO A 64 -9.35 0.29 -35.35
CA PRO A 64 -9.75 0.28 -36.76
C PRO A 64 -10.47 1.56 -37.19
N ALA A 65 -11.31 2.13 -36.36
CA ALA A 65 -12.02 3.38 -36.65
C ALA A 65 -11.08 4.59 -36.71
N LEU A 66 -9.89 4.51 -36.12
CA LEU A 66 -8.84 5.52 -36.15
C LEU A 66 -7.83 5.29 -37.29
N GLY A 67 -8.04 4.30 -38.15
CA GLY A 67 -7.11 3.92 -39.22
C GLY A 67 -5.88 3.12 -38.72
N LEU A 68 -5.94 2.55 -37.54
CA LEU A 68 -4.87 1.73 -36.99
C LEU A 68 -5.19 0.26 -37.22
N ALA A 69 -4.26 -0.46 -37.83
CA ALA A 69 -4.37 -1.92 -38.08
C ALA A 69 -3.39 -2.71 -37.19
N GLY A 70 -3.76 -3.91 -36.86
CA GLY A 70 -2.92 -4.81 -36.07
C GLY A 70 -3.73 -5.87 -35.35
N ALA A 71 -3.04 -6.79 -34.66
CA ALA A 71 -3.68 -7.79 -33.82
C ALA A 71 -4.33 -7.14 -32.59
N SER A 72 -5.51 -7.62 -32.22
CA SER A 72 -6.17 -7.18 -30.99
C SER A 72 -5.37 -7.70 -29.77
N PRO A 73 -5.04 -6.82 -28.81
CA PRO A 73 -4.37 -7.26 -27.61
C PRO A 73 -5.26 -8.18 -26.78
N MET A 74 -4.62 -9.10 -26.06
CA MET A 74 -5.28 -10.03 -25.13
C MET A 74 -4.69 -9.86 -23.72
N PRO A 75 -5.48 -9.99 -22.66
CA PRO A 75 -4.95 -9.89 -21.31
C PRO A 75 -4.04 -11.09 -20.98
N ASP A 76 -2.86 -10.79 -20.44
CA ASP A 76 -1.96 -11.79 -19.86
C ASP A 76 -2.10 -11.74 -18.35
N LEU A 77 -2.89 -12.63 -17.79
CA LEU A 77 -3.21 -12.65 -16.37
C LEU A 77 -1.99 -12.89 -15.46
N PRO A 78 -1.05 -13.81 -15.79
CA PRO A 78 0.21 -13.93 -15.05
C PRO A 78 1.00 -12.63 -14.98
N VAL A 79 1.15 -11.93 -16.10
CA VAL A 79 1.85 -10.64 -16.15
C VAL A 79 1.11 -9.57 -15.35
N LEU A 80 -0.22 -9.50 -15.42
CA LEU A 80 -1.02 -8.56 -14.63
C LEU A 80 -0.87 -8.80 -13.13
N ARG A 81 -0.88 -10.06 -12.68
CA ARG A 81 -0.63 -10.41 -11.28
C ARG A 81 0.77 -10.02 -10.82
N ALA A 82 1.78 -10.24 -11.66
CA ALA A 82 3.15 -9.82 -11.37
C ALA A 82 3.26 -8.28 -11.24
N ARG A 83 2.56 -7.53 -12.09
CA ARG A 83 2.49 -6.06 -11.99
C ARG A 83 1.82 -5.60 -10.70
N ILE A 84 0.73 -6.24 -10.30
CA ILE A 84 0.06 -5.93 -9.02
C ILE A 84 1.04 -6.10 -7.85
N ALA A 85 1.72 -7.24 -7.79
CA ALA A 85 2.70 -7.52 -6.75
C ALA A 85 3.84 -6.48 -6.74
N ALA A 86 4.39 -6.14 -7.90
CA ALA A 86 5.45 -5.15 -8.04
C ALA A 86 5.00 -3.75 -7.62
N GLN A 87 3.81 -3.31 -8.00
CA GLN A 87 3.27 -2.01 -7.61
C GLN A 87 2.99 -1.93 -6.10
N ALA A 88 2.41 -2.97 -5.52
CA ALA A 88 2.17 -3.05 -4.08
C ALA A 88 3.49 -3.02 -3.29
N GLN A 89 4.50 -3.76 -3.74
CA GLN A 89 5.83 -3.77 -3.15
C GLN A 89 6.48 -2.39 -3.17
N THR A 90 6.49 -1.73 -4.33
CA THR A 90 7.06 -0.39 -4.51
C THR A 90 6.36 0.62 -3.60
N TRP A 91 5.04 0.59 -3.53
CA TRP A 91 4.27 1.49 -2.68
C TRP A 91 4.52 1.25 -1.20
N SER A 92 4.56 -0.02 -0.78
CA SER A 92 4.88 -0.40 0.60
C SER A 92 6.27 0.06 1.03
N GLN A 93 7.27 -0.10 0.18
CA GLN A 93 8.63 0.38 0.43
C GLN A 93 8.67 1.89 0.58
N TYR A 94 8.02 2.63 -0.31
CA TYR A 94 7.92 4.09 -0.21
C TYR A 94 7.30 4.52 1.13
N GLN A 95 6.23 3.86 1.57
CA GLN A 95 5.59 4.15 2.84
C GLN A 95 6.49 3.85 4.04
N GLN A 96 7.27 2.76 4.01
CA GLN A 96 8.27 2.45 5.03
C GLN A 96 9.36 3.52 5.12
N GLU A 97 9.84 4.00 3.97
CA GLU A 97 10.82 5.11 3.91
C GLU A 97 10.26 6.40 4.51
N GLN A 98 8.99 6.71 4.26
CA GLN A 98 8.33 7.86 4.87
C GLN A 98 8.29 7.76 6.41
N LEU A 99 7.95 6.59 6.94
CA LEU A 99 7.95 6.34 8.39
C LEU A 99 9.36 6.50 8.98
N HIS A 100 10.34 5.88 8.35
CA HIS A 100 11.74 5.95 8.80
C HIS A 100 12.28 7.38 8.78
N THR A 101 12.04 8.14 7.71
CA THR A 101 12.48 9.54 7.57
C THR A 101 11.88 10.45 8.65
N ARG A 102 10.67 10.13 9.12
CA ARG A 102 10.00 10.86 10.20
C ARG A 102 10.33 10.34 11.61
N GLY A 103 11.26 9.40 11.71
CA GLY A 103 11.70 8.84 12.99
C GLY A 103 10.66 7.95 13.68
N VAL A 104 9.70 7.42 12.93
CA VAL A 104 8.75 6.44 13.47
C VAL A 104 9.44 5.09 13.62
N ASN A 105 9.37 4.53 14.84
CA ASN A 105 9.86 3.18 15.09
C ASN A 105 8.86 2.17 14.53
N LEU A 106 9.31 1.32 13.60
CA LEU A 106 8.47 0.31 12.94
C LEU A 106 8.76 -1.06 13.54
N VAL A 107 7.73 -1.71 14.08
CA VAL A 107 7.80 -3.05 14.67
C VAL A 107 6.89 -3.98 13.87
N PHE A 108 7.47 -5.06 13.34
CA PHE A 108 6.70 -6.10 12.67
C PHE A 108 6.31 -7.17 13.67
N GLY A 109 5.02 -7.33 13.88
CA GLY A 109 4.46 -8.28 14.82
C GLY A 109 2.96 -8.04 15.03
N LYS A 110 2.33 -9.00 15.68
CA LYS A 110 0.90 -8.91 16.04
C LYS A 110 0.77 -8.34 17.45
N ALA A 111 0.35 -7.08 17.54
CA ALA A 111 0.12 -6.43 18.82
C ALA A 111 -1.03 -7.09 19.58
N GLN A 112 -0.83 -7.31 20.88
CA GLN A 112 -1.82 -7.82 21.81
C GLN A 112 -1.83 -6.96 23.07
N PHE A 113 -3.01 -6.53 23.52
CA PHE A 113 -3.17 -5.87 24.82
C PHE A 113 -3.00 -6.86 25.95
N LEU A 114 -2.09 -6.59 26.87
CA LEU A 114 -1.94 -7.33 28.11
C LEU A 114 -2.83 -6.72 29.21
N ASP A 115 -2.91 -5.40 29.22
CA ASP A 115 -3.79 -4.61 30.09
C ASP A 115 -4.07 -3.25 29.43
N SER A 116 -4.64 -2.29 30.18
CA SER A 116 -4.97 -0.96 29.69
C SER A 116 -3.75 -0.07 29.31
N HIS A 117 -2.54 -0.49 29.67
CA HIS A 117 -1.32 0.30 29.50
C HIS A 117 -0.17 -0.46 28.85
N HIS A 118 -0.27 -1.78 28.68
CA HIS A 118 0.78 -2.61 28.14
C HIS A 118 0.34 -3.37 26.91
N LEU A 119 1.25 -3.39 25.93
CA LEU A 119 1.13 -4.16 24.70
C LEU A 119 2.30 -5.15 24.58
N GLN A 120 2.02 -6.28 24.01
CA GLN A 120 3.01 -7.25 23.54
C GLN A 120 2.91 -7.35 22.01
N GLY A 121 4.07 -7.41 21.34
CA GLY A 121 4.16 -7.59 19.89
C GLY A 121 5.34 -8.45 19.52
#